data_f14ec0659d1b8c0084ebf4b6214ea23a
#
_entry.id   f14ec0659d1b8c0084ebf4b6214ea23a
#
_cell.length_a   1.000
_cell.length_b   1.000
_cell.length_c   1.000
_cell.angle_alpha   90.00
_cell.angle_beta   90.00
_cell.angle_gamma   90.00
#
_symmetry.space_group_name_H-M   'P 1'
#
loop_
_entity.id
_entity.type
_entity.pdbx_description
1 polymer ?
#
loop_
_entity_poly.entity_id
_entity_poly.type
_entity_poly.pdbx_seq_one_letter_code
_entity_poly.pdbx_strand_id
1 'polypeptide(L)'
;MDPAFVDLVNRFGFQLLSLTLDPDKSTGICATNIYHCLSMVAAGSKDENLAAFSQALGFDVDALNETLQRTVKVDTYCKTNSAVEFSAASSIWHRKDFILEKAWLERMQMTFHATIGPLELQPINDFIFRETKGKFKNLIQSGDLAGTVLMLITCLYFKAKWQNPFDKMRTVRKSDFHTFNGKILPCAMMSKVDRMEYVEDELMQACFLPYQSEGNGPQWKAAVILPKQDGIDAMRGIMTKFSERPELLTKLLTGSGPNTPSSSGPPTGQTSMATSRTQKINLSLPRFSLQLHLDLKPALVNLGLGPTFKPSDDFAPISTGPLMISRVTHDLFLEVNEGGTEMAAVTVVAMSRSVQLNPVMRVDRPFLFLVFDAVTGLVLCEAVVNTLGRP
;
A
#
# COMPACT_ATOMS: atom_id res chain seq x y z
N MET A 1 18.00 -5.41 -1.79
CA MET A 1 17.05 -5.58 -0.65
C MET A 1 16.91 -7.08 -0.40
N ASP A 2 16.68 -7.52 0.84
CA ASP A 2 16.49 -8.93 1.15
C ASP A 2 15.11 -9.42 0.66
N PRO A 3 15.01 -10.41 -0.24
CA PRO A 3 13.74 -10.88 -0.76
C PRO A 3 12.80 -11.45 0.31
N ALA A 4 13.34 -12.14 1.32
CA ALA A 4 12.52 -12.69 2.39
C ALA A 4 11.86 -11.59 3.25
N PHE A 5 12.54 -10.46 3.41
CA PHE A 5 11.97 -9.31 4.11
C PHE A 5 10.91 -8.59 3.25
N VAL A 6 11.10 -8.52 1.94
CA VAL A 6 10.08 -8.01 1.00
C VAL A 6 8.81 -8.86 1.08
N ASP A 7 8.94 -10.17 1.01
CA ASP A 7 7.82 -11.10 1.11
C ASP A 7 7.09 -10.97 2.47
N LEU A 8 7.84 -10.72 3.54
CA LEU A 8 7.29 -10.50 4.87
C LEU A 8 6.42 -9.25 4.94
N VAL A 9 6.93 -8.11 4.44
CA VAL A 9 6.21 -6.83 4.42
C VAL A 9 4.99 -6.92 3.50
N ASN A 10 5.12 -7.53 2.31
CA ASN A 10 4.01 -7.73 1.40
C ASN A 10 2.92 -8.62 2.02
N ARG A 11 3.30 -9.71 2.71
CA ARG A 11 2.35 -10.57 3.45
C ARG A 11 1.56 -9.77 4.47
N PHE A 12 2.27 -9.02 5.32
CA PHE A 12 1.65 -8.17 6.33
C PHE A 12 0.66 -7.19 5.71
N GLY A 13 1.03 -6.55 4.60
CA GLY A 13 0.19 -5.61 3.88
C GLY A 13 -1.12 -6.25 3.41
N PHE A 14 -1.06 -7.38 2.71
CA PHE A 14 -2.27 -8.04 2.21
C PHE A 14 -3.14 -8.63 3.31
N GLN A 15 -2.55 -9.10 4.42
CA GLN A 15 -3.32 -9.50 5.60
C GLN A 15 -4.07 -8.31 6.18
N LEU A 16 -3.39 -7.18 6.38
CA LEU A 16 -3.99 -5.96 6.93
C LEU A 16 -5.06 -5.38 5.99
N LEU A 17 -4.76 -5.28 4.69
CA LEU A 17 -5.72 -4.79 3.69
C LEU A 17 -7.00 -5.64 3.66
N SER A 18 -6.87 -6.96 3.74
CA SER A 18 -8.02 -7.87 3.77
C SER A 18 -8.93 -7.63 4.98
N LEU A 19 -8.37 -7.26 6.12
CA LEU A 19 -9.10 -6.94 7.35
C LEU A 19 -9.73 -5.54 7.34
N THR A 20 -9.30 -4.66 6.44
CA THR A 20 -9.89 -3.32 6.25
C THR A 20 -10.89 -3.28 5.09
N LEU A 21 -11.14 -4.41 4.42
CA LEU A 21 -12.02 -4.47 3.25
C LEU A 21 -13.46 -4.16 3.64
N ASP A 22 -14.05 -3.19 2.94
CA ASP A 22 -15.41 -2.69 3.16
C ASP A 22 -16.22 -2.81 1.85
N PRO A 23 -17.42 -3.42 1.87
CA PRO A 23 -18.25 -3.56 0.67
C PRO A 23 -18.79 -2.24 0.14
N ASP A 24 -18.83 -1.19 0.94
CA ASP A 24 -19.40 0.12 0.58
C ASP A 24 -18.35 1.17 0.20
N LYS A 25 -17.08 0.94 0.52
CA LYS A 25 -15.99 1.92 0.38
C LYS A 25 -14.77 1.32 -0.29
N SER A 26 -13.93 2.19 -0.82
CA SER A 26 -12.54 1.85 -1.11
C SER A 26 -11.73 1.77 0.17
N THR A 27 -10.73 0.92 0.19
CA THR A 27 -9.71 0.85 1.24
C THR A 27 -8.32 0.85 0.63
N GLY A 28 -7.32 1.29 1.38
CA GLY A 28 -5.95 1.29 0.90
C GLY A 28 -4.97 1.62 2.01
N ILE A 29 -3.82 1.01 1.96
CA ILE A 29 -2.77 1.15 2.97
C ILE A 29 -1.38 1.27 2.34
N CYS A 30 -0.45 1.77 3.11
CA CYS A 30 0.99 1.72 2.84
C CYS A 30 1.62 0.75 3.84
N ALA A 31 1.75 -0.53 3.46
CA ALA A 31 2.25 -1.56 4.36
C ALA A 31 3.64 -1.25 4.90
N THR A 32 4.54 -0.75 4.06
CA THR A 32 5.92 -0.39 4.46
C THR A 32 5.94 0.64 5.59
N ASN A 33 5.07 1.67 5.50
CA ASN A 33 5.01 2.74 6.48
C ASN A 33 4.36 2.28 7.80
N ILE A 34 3.29 1.51 7.71
CA ILE A 34 2.61 0.94 8.89
C ILE A 34 3.55 -0.04 9.60
N TYR A 35 4.21 -0.93 8.83
CA TYR A 35 5.20 -1.87 9.37
C TYR A 35 6.34 -1.12 10.08
N HIS A 36 6.86 -0.05 9.47
CA HIS A 36 7.89 0.81 10.07
C HIS A 36 7.42 1.43 11.39
N CYS A 37 6.21 2.00 11.42
CA CYS A 37 5.63 2.61 12.61
C CYS A 37 5.46 1.59 13.77
N LEU A 38 4.91 0.42 13.47
CA LEU A 38 4.72 -0.65 14.46
C LEU A 38 6.05 -1.22 14.95
N SER A 39 7.06 -1.32 14.07
CA SER A 39 8.42 -1.75 14.45
C SER A 39 9.09 -0.83 15.47
N MET A 40 8.83 0.49 15.40
CA MET A 40 9.33 1.44 16.40
C MET A 40 8.77 1.15 17.79
N VAL A 41 7.50 0.81 17.89
CA VAL A 41 6.88 0.48 19.17
C VAL A 41 7.32 -0.91 19.65
N ALA A 42 7.45 -1.88 18.73
CA ALA A 42 8.02 -3.20 19.04
C ALA A 42 9.43 -3.10 19.65
N ALA A 43 10.25 -2.15 19.18
CA ALA A 43 11.59 -1.88 19.71
C ALA A 43 11.60 -1.40 21.17
N GLY A 44 10.47 -0.96 21.69
CA GLY A 44 10.26 -0.57 23.09
C GLY A 44 9.33 -1.50 23.84
N SER A 45 9.08 -2.70 23.31
CA SER A 45 8.20 -3.70 23.91
C SER A 45 8.98 -4.88 24.46
N LYS A 46 8.39 -5.60 25.42
CA LYS A 46 8.88 -6.87 25.97
C LYS A 46 7.72 -7.84 26.17
N ASP A 47 8.04 -9.05 26.58
CA ASP A 47 7.09 -10.10 27.01
C ASP A 47 5.90 -10.30 26.03
N GLU A 48 4.66 -10.24 26.50
CA GLU A 48 3.46 -10.50 25.69
C GLU A 48 3.31 -9.52 24.54
N ASN A 49 3.59 -8.23 24.76
CA ASN A 49 3.50 -7.23 23.70
C ASN A 49 4.54 -7.45 22.60
N LEU A 50 5.78 -7.78 22.94
CA LEU A 50 6.81 -8.11 21.95
C LEU A 50 6.46 -9.37 21.15
N ALA A 51 5.93 -10.40 21.83
CA ALA A 51 5.45 -11.63 21.17
C ALA A 51 4.29 -11.33 20.20
N ALA A 52 3.36 -10.44 20.58
CA ALA A 52 2.26 -10.02 19.72
C ALA A 52 2.78 -9.28 18.46
N PHE A 53 3.75 -8.38 18.60
CA PHE A 53 4.39 -7.72 17.44
C PHE A 53 5.13 -8.72 16.56
N SER A 54 5.89 -9.65 17.17
CA SER A 54 6.61 -10.70 16.44
C SER A 54 5.67 -11.53 15.59
N GLN A 55 4.55 -11.97 16.15
CA GLN A 55 3.54 -12.74 15.43
C GLN A 55 2.89 -11.94 14.29
N ALA A 56 2.43 -10.71 14.57
CA ALA A 56 1.71 -9.88 13.60
C ALA A 56 2.60 -9.40 12.46
N LEU A 57 3.83 -9.02 12.75
CA LEU A 57 4.81 -8.53 11.77
C LEU A 57 5.67 -9.67 11.18
N GLY A 58 5.61 -10.88 11.76
CA GLY A 58 6.24 -12.08 11.23
C GLY A 58 7.76 -12.14 11.40
N PHE A 59 8.34 -11.45 12.39
CA PHE A 59 9.77 -11.53 12.71
C PHE A 59 10.03 -12.44 13.90
N ASP A 60 11.25 -12.96 14.01
CA ASP A 60 11.72 -13.65 15.20
C ASP A 60 12.08 -12.62 16.28
N VAL A 61 11.66 -12.84 17.53
CA VAL A 61 11.96 -11.96 18.67
C VAL A 61 13.46 -11.73 18.82
N ASP A 62 14.27 -12.78 18.65
CA ASP A 62 15.73 -12.71 18.74
C ASP A 62 16.35 -11.92 17.57
N ALA A 63 15.63 -11.83 16.42
CA ALA A 63 16.04 -11.08 15.25
C ALA A 63 15.47 -9.65 15.19
N LEU A 64 14.86 -9.14 16.28
CA LEU A 64 14.23 -7.81 16.30
C LEU A 64 15.17 -6.71 15.78
N ASN A 65 16.41 -6.65 16.27
CA ASN A 65 17.36 -5.61 15.87
C ASN A 65 17.70 -5.66 14.38
N GLU A 66 17.80 -6.84 13.79
CA GLU A 66 18.02 -7.03 12.35
C GLU A 66 16.80 -6.58 11.56
N THR A 67 15.59 -6.95 12.02
CA THR A 67 14.32 -6.51 11.44
C THR A 67 14.21 -4.98 11.42
N LEU A 68 14.57 -4.31 12.52
CA LEU A 68 14.57 -2.85 12.59
C LEU A 68 15.54 -2.22 11.59
N GLN A 69 16.75 -2.76 11.44
CA GLN A 69 17.71 -2.30 10.43
C GLN A 69 17.20 -2.48 9.00
N ARG A 70 16.56 -3.61 8.71
CA ARG A 70 15.95 -3.87 7.40
C ARG A 70 14.82 -2.89 7.11
N THR A 71 13.98 -2.59 8.10
CA THR A 71 12.89 -1.61 7.98
C THR A 71 13.40 -0.21 7.63
N VAL A 72 14.46 0.25 8.30
CA VAL A 72 15.10 1.55 8.01
C VAL A 72 15.72 1.58 6.61
N LYS A 73 16.37 0.48 6.19
CA LYS A 73 16.92 0.36 4.82
C LYS A 73 15.82 0.45 3.75
N VAL A 74 14.67 -0.17 3.99
CA VAL A 74 13.50 -0.08 3.08
C VAL A 74 13.00 1.36 2.98
N ASP A 75 12.80 2.03 4.12
CA ASP A 75 12.35 3.43 4.13
C ASP A 75 13.33 4.34 3.40
N THR A 76 14.61 4.19 3.65
CA THR A 76 15.67 4.97 2.97
C THR A 76 15.67 4.70 1.46
N TYR A 77 15.59 3.42 1.05
CA TYR A 77 15.56 3.05 -0.37
C TYR A 77 14.36 3.64 -1.10
N CYS A 78 13.16 3.59 -0.51
CA CYS A 78 11.95 4.14 -1.12
C CYS A 78 12.05 5.64 -1.44
N LYS A 79 12.88 6.38 -0.68
CA LYS A 79 13.07 7.83 -0.82
C LYS A 79 14.13 8.24 -1.85
N THR A 80 14.78 7.30 -2.53
CA THR A 80 15.92 7.59 -3.43
C THR A 80 15.54 7.98 -4.87
N ASN A 81 14.27 7.88 -5.27
CA ASN A 81 13.83 8.23 -6.64
C ASN A 81 13.35 9.68 -6.71
N SER A 82 14.10 10.55 -7.41
CA SER A 82 13.79 11.96 -7.56
C SER A 82 12.68 12.30 -8.57
N ALA A 83 12.32 11.36 -9.46
CA ALA A 83 11.26 11.56 -10.44
C ALA A 83 9.85 11.41 -9.83
N VAL A 84 9.76 10.94 -8.58
CA VAL A 84 8.52 10.68 -7.86
C VAL A 84 8.46 11.57 -6.64
N GLU A 85 7.37 12.31 -6.50
CA GLU A 85 7.06 13.03 -5.26
C GLU A 85 6.41 12.06 -4.27
N PHE A 86 7.17 11.71 -3.25
CA PHE A 86 6.78 10.68 -2.28
C PHE A 86 7.00 11.17 -0.85
N SER A 87 6.00 11.00 0.00
CA SER A 87 6.11 11.15 1.45
C SER A 87 5.43 9.97 2.13
N ALA A 88 6.21 9.15 2.83
CA ALA A 88 5.72 8.17 3.78
C ALA A 88 6.29 8.56 5.14
N ALA A 89 5.42 9.02 6.03
CA ALA A 89 5.81 9.54 7.32
C ALA A 89 5.06 8.86 8.46
N SER A 90 5.77 8.62 9.55
CA SER A 90 5.25 8.02 10.77
C SER A 90 5.47 8.95 11.95
N SER A 91 4.50 9.03 12.86
CA SER A 91 4.60 9.81 14.08
C SER A 91 3.98 9.09 15.27
N ILE A 92 4.50 9.40 16.44
CA ILE A 92 4.06 8.87 17.73
C ILE A 92 3.73 10.04 18.65
N TRP A 93 2.49 10.09 19.12
CA TRP A 93 1.98 11.16 19.99
C TRP A 93 1.57 10.57 21.32
N HIS A 94 2.14 11.11 22.41
CA HIS A 94 1.94 10.60 23.76
C HIS A 94 1.28 11.63 24.67
N ARG A 95 0.49 11.16 25.64
CA ARG A 95 -0.08 12.02 26.68
C ARG A 95 1.02 12.59 27.53
N LYS A 96 0.92 13.87 27.93
CA LYS A 96 1.99 14.64 28.58
C LYS A 96 2.43 14.11 29.95
N ASP A 97 1.57 13.38 30.63
CA ASP A 97 1.88 12.75 31.93
C ASP A 97 2.74 11.49 31.82
N PHE A 98 2.95 10.98 30.58
CA PHE A 98 3.90 9.88 30.35
C PHE A 98 5.28 10.43 29.99
N ILE A 99 6.27 10.06 30.82
CA ILE A 99 7.67 10.40 30.60
C ILE A 99 8.28 9.29 29.77
N LEU A 100 8.72 9.64 28.56
CA LEU A 100 9.37 8.68 27.67
C LEU A 100 10.81 8.42 28.08
N GLU A 101 11.25 7.17 28.01
CA GLU A 101 12.61 6.74 28.25
C GLU A 101 13.56 7.36 27.21
N LYS A 102 14.58 8.08 27.70
CA LYS A 102 15.49 8.85 26.86
C LYS A 102 16.20 7.99 25.81
N ALA A 103 16.63 6.80 26.19
CA ALA A 103 17.34 5.89 25.28
C ALA A 103 16.45 5.42 24.12
N TRP A 104 15.18 5.13 24.38
CA TRP A 104 14.23 4.77 23.35
C TRP A 104 13.93 5.96 22.44
N LEU A 105 13.66 7.14 23.01
CA LEU A 105 13.37 8.36 22.26
C LEU A 105 14.52 8.73 21.31
N GLU A 106 15.76 8.77 21.80
CA GLU A 106 16.94 9.04 20.98
C GLU A 106 17.10 8.02 19.85
N ARG A 107 16.90 6.73 20.13
CA ARG A 107 16.95 5.69 19.11
C ARG A 107 15.89 5.91 18.03
N MET A 108 14.64 6.22 18.40
CA MET A 108 13.57 6.46 17.42
C MET A 108 13.84 7.70 16.56
N GLN A 109 14.34 8.78 17.15
CA GLN A 109 14.67 10.00 16.42
C GLN A 109 15.89 9.83 15.50
N MET A 110 16.97 9.24 16.02
CA MET A 110 18.24 9.12 15.29
C MET A 110 18.22 8.04 14.20
N THR A 111 17.56 6.91 14.46
CA THR A 111 17.58 5.76 13.56
C THR A 111 16.37 5.76 12.62
N PHE A 112 15.20 6.06 13.14
CA PHE A 112 13.94 5.98 12.39
C PHE A 112 13.46 7.32 11.84
N HIS A 113 14.13 8.42 12.20
CA HIS A 113 13.73 9.79 11.86
C HIS A 113 12.27 10.08 12.24
N ALA A 114 11.81 9.46 13.33
CA ALA A 114 10.43 9.53 13.77
C ALA A 114 10.08 10.91 14.32
N THR A 115 8.89 11.40 14.00
CA THR A 115 8.29 12.53 14.70
C THR A 115 7.62 12.01 15.97
N ILE A 116 8.11 12.44 17.13
CA ILE A 116 7.54 12.07 18.43
C ILE A 116 7.25 13.35 19.20
N GLY A 117 6.05 13.45 19.75
CA GLY A 117 5.64 14.66 20.47
C GLY A 117 4.46 14.45 21.43
N PRO A 118 4.13 15.50 22.19
CA PRO A 118 2.99 15.46 23.09
C PRO A 118 1.67 15.39 22.29
N LEU A 119 0.68 14.72 22.86
CA LEU A 119 -0.66 14.57 22.29
C LEU A 119 -1.39 15.93 22.32
N GLU A 120 -1.17 16.72 21.30
CA GLU A 120 -1.76 18.04 21.10
C GLU A 120 -2.40 18.17 19.73
N LEU A 121 -3.58 18.78 19.67
CA LEU A 121 -4.41 18.80 18.46
C LEU A 121 -3.71 19.49 17.28
N GLN A 122 -3.15 20.69 17.50
CA GLN A 122 -2.56 21.47 16.41
C GLN A 122 -1.30 20.83 15.84
N PRO A 123 -0.28 20.43 16.65
CA PRO A 123 0.92 19.73 16.13
C PRO A 123 0.61 18.46 15.35
N ILE A 124 -0.41 17.69 15.78
CA ILE A 124 -0.86 16.49 15.07
C ILE A 124 -1.42 16.84 13.70
N ASN A 125 -2.35 17.80 13.64
CA ASN A 125 -2.94 18.21 12.37
C ASN A 125 -1.94 18.88 11.44
N ASP A 126 -0.99 19.65 11.97
CA ASP A 126 0.10 20.24 11.19
C ASP A 126 1.02 19.17 10.58
N PHE A 127 1.31 18.11 11.34
CA PHE A 127 2.05 16.96 10.82
C PHE A 127 1.30 16.31 9.65
N ILE A 128 0.03 15.96 9.84
CA ILE A 128 -0.79 15.32 8.78
C ILE A 128 -0.88 16.22 7.56
N PHE A 129 -1.14 17.51 7.74
CA PHE A 129 -1.23 18.49 6.65
C PHE A 129 0.06 18.59 5.85
N ARG A 130 1.19 18.67 6.54
CA ARG A 130 2.52 18.76 5.90
C ARG A 130 2.87 17.49 5.12
N GLU A 131 2.71 16.32 5.76
CA GLU A 131 3.11 15.04 5.15
C GLU A 131 2.19 14.64 3.98
N THR A 132 0.92 15.05 4.02
CA THR A 132 -0.03 14.79 2.93
C THR A 132 -0.11 15.95 1.92
N LYS A 133 0.86 16.88 1.95
CA LYS A 133 0.92 18.04 1.03
C LYS A 133 -0.39 18.84 0.97
N GLY A 134 -1.01 19.02 2.14
CA GLY A 134 -2.23 19.79 2.28
C GLY A 134 -3.54 19.07 1.87
N LYS A 135 -3.48 17.78 1.58
CA LYS A 135 -4.67 17.00 1.18
C LYS A 135 -5.63 16.75 2.34
N PHE A 136 -5.12 16.68 3.56
CA PHE A 136 -5.93 16.56 4.78
C PHE A 136 -5.75 17.79 5.66
N LYS A 137 -6.87 18.37 6.08
CA LYS A 137 -6.90 19.56 6.95
C LYS A 137 -7.77 19.27 8.18
N ASN A 138 -7.25 19.57 9.37
CA ASN A 138 -8.00 19.45 10.62
C ASN A 138 -8.68 18.08 10.77
N LEU A 139 -7.95 17.02 10.44
CA LEU A 139 -8.48 15.67 10.36
C LEU A 139 -8.78 15.10 11.76
N ILE A 140 -7.84 15.32 12.70
CA ILE A 140 -8.01 14.92 14.10
C ILE A 140 -8.79 16.01 14.84
N GLN A 141 -9.76 15.59 15.66
CA GLN A 141 -10.60 16.45 16.45
C GLN A 141 -10.30 16.31 17.94
N SER A 142 -10.77 17.26 18.76
CA SER A 142 -10.53 17.23 20.22
C SER A 142 -11.08 15.95 20.89
N GLY A 143 -12.19 15.42 20.38
CA GLY A 143 -12.78 14.15 20.84
C GLY A 143 -11.87 12.94 20.62
N ASP A 144 -11.02 12.97 19.59
CA ASP A 144 -10.09 11.87 19.30
C ASP A 144 -8.93 11.79 20.31
N LEU A 145 -8.64 12.88 20.98
CA LEU A 145 -7.60 12.96 22.02
C LEU A 145 -8.11 12.51 23.38
N ALA A 146 -9.44 12.54 23.60
CA ALA A 146 -10.03 12.20 24.89
C ALA A 146 -9.76 10.72 25.24
N GLY A 147 -9.15 10.46 26.39
CA GLY A 147 -8.80 9.11 26.84
C GLY A 147 -7.64 8.44 26.06
N THR A 148 -7.04 9.14 25.08
CA THR A 148 -5.90 8.63 24.32
C THR A 148 -4.61 8.77 25.13
N VAL A 149 -3.83 7.69 25.18
CA VAL A 149 -2.53 7.62 25.85
C VAL A 149 -1.40 7.71 24.83
N LEU A 150 -1.41 6.82 23.86
CA LEU A 150 -0.46 6.79 22.75
C LEU A 150 -1.23 6.69 21.43
N MET A 151 -0.94 7.60 20.50
CA MET A 151 -1.51 7.62 19.15
C MET A 151 -0.40 7.47 18.12
N LEU A 152 -0.55 6.52 17.22
CA LEU A 152 0.33 6.30 16.07
C LEU A 152 -0.36 6.83 14.83
N ILE A 153 0.34 7.63 14.03
CA ILE A 153 -0.18 8.19 12.78
C ILE A 153 0.81 7.90 11.67
N THR A 154 0.30 7.34 10.60
CA THR A 154 1.06 7.10 9.37
C THR A 154 0.39 7.82 8.21
N CYS A 155 1.18 8.50 7.40
CA CYS A 155 0.70 9.25 6.24
C CYS A 155 1.39 8.74 4.97
N LEU A 156 0.64 8.59 3.88
CA LEU A 156 1.19 8.37 2.55
C LEU A 156 0.68 9.43 1.58
N TYR A 157 1.62 10.07 0.91
CA TYR A 157 1.40 10.88 -0.28
C TYR A 157 2.29 10.34 -1.40
N PHE A 158 1.69 9.99 -2.54
CA PHE A 158 2.43 9.51 -3.70
C PHE A 158 1.94 10.21 -4.97
N LYS A 159 2.89 10.75 -5.72
CA LYS A 159 2.65 11.45 -6.98
C LYS A 159 3.73 11.13 -7.98
N ALA A 160 3.35 10.57 -9.13
CA ALA A 160 4.27 10.18 -10.18
C ALA A 160 3.61 10.31 -11.56
N LYS A 161 4.41 10.61 -12.58
CA LYS A 161 3.95 10.66 -13.98
C LYS A 161 4.07 9.27 -14.59
N TRP A 162 3.07 8.89 -15.41
CA TRP A 162 3.21 7.69 -16.25
C TRP A 162 4.40 7.85 -17.20
N GLN A 163 5.15 6.78 -17.42
CA GLN A 163 6.15 6.75 -18.49
C GLN A 163 5.46 6.93 -19.86
N ASN A 164 4.33 6.28 -20.04
CA ASN A 164 3.47 6.39 -21.22
C ASN A 164 2.08 6.86 -20.77
N PRO A 165 1.75 8.17 -20.82
CA PRO A 165 0.47 8.69 -20.36
C PRO A 165 -0.71 8.24 -21.22
N PHE A 166 -1.93 8.36 -20.70
CA PHE A 166 -3.15 8.19 -21.47
C PHE A 166 -3.44 9.47 -22.29
N ASP A 167 -4.03 9.28 -23.47
CA ASP A 167 -4.51 10.39 -24.29
C ASP A 167 -5.86 10.89 -23.76
N LYS A 168 -5.93 12.15 -23.34
CA LYS A 168 -7.16 12.79 -22.85
C LYS A 168 -8.31 12.76 -23.84
N MET A 169 -8.01 12.79 -25.16
CA MET A 169 -9.00 12.71 -26.22
C MET A 169 -9.70 11.35 -26.29
N ARG A 170 -9.09 10.32 -25.71
CA ARG A 170 -9.64 8.95 -25.65
C ARG A 170 -10.37 8.65 -24.34
N THR A 171 -10.46 9.62 -23.44
CA THR A 171 -11.21 9.47 -22.19
C THR A 171 -12.70 9.64 -22.45
N VAL A 172 -13.46 8.59 -22.20
CA VAL A 172 -14.94 8.61 -22.23
C VAL A 172 -15.43 9.22 -20.92
N ARG A 173 -16.01 10.44 -20.99
CA ARG A 173 -16.39 11.22 -19.80
C ARG A 173 -17.54 10.62 -18.98
N LYS A 174 -18.40 9.80 -19.59
CA LYS A 174 -19.52 9.14 -18.91
C LYS A 174 -19.46 7.67 -19.27
N SER A 175 -18.96 6.88 -18.35
CA SER A 175 -18.94 5.44 -18.38
C SER A 175 -19.43 4.92 -17.04
N ASP A 176 -19.86 3.68 -16.98
CA ASP A 176 -20.36 3.05 -15.78
C ASP A 176 -19.24 2.31 -15.05
N PHE A 177 -19.21 2.43 -13.72
CA PHE A 177 -18.40 1.64 -12.82
C PHE A 177 -19.31 0.98 -11.79
N HIS A 178 -19.22 -0.33 -11.69
CA HIS A 178 -20.04 -1.15 -10.79
C HIS A 178 -19.31 -1.35 -9.46
N THR A 179 -19.99 -1.17 -8.32
CA THR A 179 -19.41 -1.39 -6.99
C THR A 179 -19.72 -2.80 -6.48
N PHE A 180 -19.08 -3.24 -5.38
CA PHE A 180 -19.36 -4.56 -4.78
C PHE A 180 -20.83 -4.75 -4.40
N ASN A 181 -21.52 -3.69 -3.98
CA ASN A 181 -22.94 -3.74 -3.61
C ASN A 181 -23.91 -3.45 -4.79
N GLY A 182 -23.41 -3.50 -6.03
CA GLY A 182 -24.20 -3.35 -7.26
C GLY A 182 -24.62 -1.92 -7.59
N LYS A 183 -24.12 -0.90 -6.90
CA LYS A 183 -24.34 0.51 -7.29
C LYS A 183 -23.56 0.81 -8.56
N ILE A 184 -24.15 1.60 -9.45
CA ILE A 184 -23.49 2.09 -10.65
C ILE A 184 -23.06 3.54 -10.41
N LEU A 185 -21.76 3.79 -10.57
CA LEU A 185 -21.16 5.12 -10.41
C LEU A 185 -20.73 5.63 -11.79
N PRO A 186 -21.10 6.87 -12.17
CA PRO A 186 -20.57 7.48 -13.39
C PRO A 186 -19.09 7.79 -13.23
N CYS A 187 -18.28 7.48 -14.23
CA CYS A 187 -16.85 7.71 -14.22
C CYS A 187 -16.31 8.25 -15.55
N ALA A 188 -15.16 8.88 -15.50
CA ALA A 188 -14.34 9.15 -16.67
C ALA A 188 -13.42 7.95 -16.92
N MET A 189 -13.65 7.22 -18.01
CA MET A 189 -12.91 6.02 -18.38
C MET A 189 -11.79 6.38 -19.36
N MET A 190 -10.56 6.36 -18.91
CA MET A 190 -9.36 6.54 -19.74
C MET A 190 -9.14 5.29 -20.57
N SER A 191 -8.67 5.42 -21.80
CA SER A 191 -8.33 4.25 -22.61
C SER A 191 -7.05 4.44 -23.40
N LYS A 192 -6.30 3.35 -23.56
CA LYS A 192 -5.15 3.28 -24.45
C LYS A 192 -4.94 1.88 -25.01
N VAL A 193 -4.34 1.82 -26.19
CA VAL A 193 -3.87 0.59 -26.83
C VAL A 193 -2.35 0.71 -26.90
N ASP A 194 -1.65 -0.07 -26.08
CA ASP A 194 -0.20 0.03 -25.95
C ASP A 194 0.42 -1.34 -25.66
N ARG A 195 1.74 -1.44 -25.84
CA ARG A 195 2.51 -2.60 -25.40
C ARG A 195 2.82 -2.44 -23.92
N MET A 196 2.30 -3.35 -23.11
CA MET A 196 2.54 -3.35 -21.66
C MET A 196 2.67 -4.78 -21.13
N GLU A 197 3.28 -4.92 -20.00
CA GLU A 197 3.30 -6.18 -19.27
C GLU A 197 1.88 -6.53 -18.86
N TYR A 198 1.47 -7.77 -19.16
CA TYR A 198 0.12 -8.26 -18.91
C TYR A 198 0.14 -9.72 -18.51
N VAL A 199 -0.72 -10.07 -17.58
CA VAL A 199 -0.95 -11.44 -17.11
C VAL A 199 -2.44 -11.69 -17.09
N GLU A 200 -2.83 -12.88 -17.48
CA GLU A 200 -4.21 -13.36 -17.35
C GLU A 200 -4.17 -14.82 -16.96
N ASP A 201 -4.90 -15.18 -15.91
CA ASP A 201 -5.14 -16.54 -15.47
C ASP A 201 -6.66 -16.77 -15.21
N GLU A 202 -7.01 -17.85 -14.54
CA GLU A 202 -8.41 -18.17 -14.22
C GLU A 202 -9.04 -17.23 -13.19
N LEU A 203 -8.23 -16.57 -12.37
CA LEU A 203 -8.69 -15.74 -11.25
C LEU A 203 -8.73 -14.25 -11.60
N MET A 204 -7.79 -13.77 -12.43
CA MET A 204 -7.59 -12.35 -12.62
C MET A 204 -7.00 -11.99 -14.00
N GLN A 205 -7.16 -10.73 -14.36
CA GLN A 205 -6.34 -10.00 -15.33
C GLN A 205 -5.48 -9.01 -14.57
N ALA A 206 -4.21 -8.85 -14.96
CA ALA A 206 -3.33 -7.84 -14.39
C ALA A 206 -2.52 -7.14 -15.49
N CYS A 207 -2.41 -5.82 -15.42
CA CYS A 207 -1.52 -5.04 -16.26
C CYS A 207 -0.63 -4.12 -15.42
N PHE A 208 0.55 -3.79 -15.97
CA PHE A 208 1.57 -3.03 -15.27
C PHE A 208 1.90 -1.75 -16.03
N LEU A 209 1.78 -0.63 -15.32
CA LEU A 209 1.95 0.71 -15.87
C LEU A 209 3.19 1.34 -15.22
N PRO A 210 4.30 1.53 -15.97
CA PRO A 210 5.49 2.14 -15.42
C PRO A 210 5.31 3.64 -15.20
N TYR A 211 5.83 4.14 -14.07
CA TYR A 211 6.04 5.56 -13.84
C TYR A 211 7.38 6.02 -14.44
N GLN A 212 7.53 7.32 -14.63
CA GLN A 212 8.84 7.90 -14.93
C GLN A 212 9.78 7.65 -13.75
N SER A 213 11.00 7.25 -14.04
CA SER A 213 12.03 6.97 -13.05
C SER A 213 13.34 7.62 -13.45
N GLU A 214 14.13 8.04 -12.46
CA GLU A 214 15.45 8.59 -12.64
C GLU A 214 16.42 7.93 -11.65
N GLY A 215 17.67 7.76 -12.07
CA GLY A 215 18.74 7.19 -11.23
C GLY A 215 18.63 5.68 -10.99
N ASN A 216 19.31 5.22 -9.95
CA ASN A 216 19.41 3.81 -9.54
C ASN A 216 18.47 3.43 -8.38
N GLY A 217 17.47 4.27 -8.10
CA GLY A 217 16.47 4.02 -7.07
C GLY A 217 15.37 3.04 -7.49
N PRO A 218 14.28 2.98 -6.72
CA PRO A 218 13.13 2.14 -7.03
C PRO A 218 12.59 2.42 -8.43
N GLN A 219 12.25 1.36 -9.15
CA GLN A 219 11.58 1.43 -10.46
C GLN A 219 10.08 1.29 -10.24
N TRP A 220 9.43 2.40 -9.91
CA TRP A 220 8.02 2.37 -9.56
C TRP A 220 7.13 2.01 -10.74
N LYS A 221 6.21 1.08 -10.51
CA LYS A 221 5.11 0.74 -11.43
C LYS A 221 3.78 0.71 -10.65
N ALA A 222 2.69 0.92 -11.37
CA ALA A 222 1.38 0.53 -10.89
C ALA A 222 1.02 -0.86 -11.44
N ALA A 223 0.43 -1.71 -10.61
CA ALA A 223 -0.29 -2.90 -11.05
C ALA A 223 -1.79 -2.66 -10.90
N VAL A 224 -2.54 -2.91 -11.96
CA VAL A 224 -4.01 -2.94 -11.95
C VAL A 224 -4.42 -4.38 -12.05
N ILE A 225 -5.05 -4.93 -11.00
CA ILE A 225 -5.45 -6.34 -10.92
C ILE A 225 -6.97 -6.40 -10.83
N LEU A 226 -7.57 -6.97 -11.86
CA LEU A 226 -9.02 -7.09 -12.00
C LEU A 226 -9.43 -8.55 -11.80
N PRO A 227 -10.21 -8.88 -10.76
CA PRO A 227 -10.76 -10.23 -10.60
C PRO A 227 -11.61 -10.61 -11.82
N LYS A 228 -11.54 -11.85 -12.27
CA LYS A 228 -12.44 -12.35 -13.35
C LYS A 228 -13.87 -12.55 -12.90
N GLN A 229 -14.04 -12.95 -11.65
CA GLN A 229 -15.36 -13.05 -11.03
C GLN A 229 -15.68 -11.76 -10.29
N ASP A 230 -16.95 -11.38 -10.31
CA ASP A 230 -17.45 -10.22 -9.60
C ASP A 230 -17.61 -10.53 -8.09
N GLY A 231 -17.62 -9.47 -7.29
CA GLY A 231 -17.90 -9.54 -5.87
C GLY A 231 -16.70 -9.48 -4.96
N ILE A 232 -16.99 -9.20 -3.69
CA ILE A 232 -15.99 -8.99 -2.64
C ILE A 232 -15.20 -10.27 -2.32
N ASP A 233 -15.81 -11.45 -2.48
CA ASP A 233 -15.16 -12.73 -2.17
C ASP A 233 -14.09 -13.10 -3.21
N ALA A 234 -14.30 -12.75 -4.49
CA ALA A 234 -13.28 -12.90 -5.52
C ALA A 234 -12.06 -12.01 -5.22
N MET A 235 -12.29 -10.76 -4.80
CA MET A 235 -11.22 -9.85 -4.36
C MET A 235 -10.50 -10.41 -3.14
N ARG A 236 -11.24 -10.87 -2.13
CA ARG A 236 -10.69 -11.47 -0.92
C ARG A 236 -9.84 -12.70 -1.26
N GLY A 237 -10.29 -13.55 -2.18
CA GLY A 237 -9.54 -14.74 -2.62
C GLY A 237 -8.17 -14.39 -3.23
N ILE A 238 -8.08 -13.32 -4.04
CA ILE A 238 -6.81 -12.83 -4.59
C ILE A 238 -5.90 -12.32 -3.48
N MET A 239 -6.41 -11.52 -2.54
CA MET A 239 -5.61 -10.99 -1.43
C MET A 239 -5.11 -12.11 -0.50
N THR A 240 -5.96 -13.11 -0.20
CA THR A 240 -5.58 -14.29 0.57
C THR A 240 -4.43 -15.04 -0.11
N LYS A 241 -4.53 -15.28 -1.43
CA LYS A 241 -3.46 -15.92 -2.21
C LYS A 241 -2.14 -15.17 -2.11
N PHE A 242 -2.15 -13.84 -2.16
CA PHE A 242 -0.95 -13.02 -2.04
C PHE A 242 -0.40 -12.98 -0.62
N SER A 243 -1.25 -13.02 0.40
CA SER A 243 -0.80 -13.06 1.79
C SER A 243 -0.26 -14.44 2.21
N GLU A 244 -0.83 -15.53 1.71
CA GLU A 244 -0.36 -16.88 2.00
C GLU A 244 0.91 -17.25 1.21
N ARG A 245 1.05 -16.70 0.00
CA ARG A 245 2.15 -17.00 -0.92
C ARG A 245 2.77 -15.71 -1.49
N PRO A 246 3.38 -14.86 -0.64
CA PRO A 246 3.93 -13.58 -1.06
C PRO A 246 5.04 -13.70 -2.13
N GLU A 247 5.74 -14.85 -2.17
CA GLU A 247 6.72 -15.14 -3.21
C GLU A 247 6.10 -15.21 -4.62
N LEU A 248 4.82 -15.57 -4.73
CA LEU A 248 4.11 -15.55 -6.03
C LEU A 248 3.82 -14.12 -6.47
N LEU A 249 3.43 -13.26 -5.52
CA LEU A 249 3.25 -11.83 -5.79
C LEU A 249 4.57 -11.20 -6.22
N THR A 250 5.65 -11.41 -5.48
CA THR A 250 6.98 -10.88 -5.80
C THR A 250 7.44 -11.32 -7.19
N LYS A 251 7.25 -12.59 -7.56
CA LYS A 251 7.52 -13.08 -8.92
C LYS A 251 6.65 -12.42 -9.98
N LEU A 252 5.36 -12.22 -9.70
CA LEU A 252 4.43 -11.53 -10.60
C LEU A 252 4.89 -10.10 -10.87
N LEU A 253 5.28 -9.36 -9.81
CA LEU A 253 5.65 -7.96 -9.86
C LEU A 253 7.03 -7.73 -10.50
N THR A 254 8.00 -8.62 -10.28
CA THR A 254 9.35 -8.49 -10.83
C THR A 254 9.51 -9.10 -12.23
N GLY A 255 8.50 -9.83 -12.71
CA GLY A 255 8.60 -10.59 -13.98
C GLY A 255 9.58 -11.76 -13.92
N SER A 256 10.11 -12.11 -12.76
CA SER A 256 11.11 -13.16 -12.55
C SER A 256 10.45 -14.56 -12.54
N GLY A 257 9.70 -14.90 -13.60
CA GLY A 257 9.30 -16.27 -13.85
C GLY A 257 10.46 -17.07 -14.45
N PRO A 258 10.52 -18.41 -14.28
CA PRO A 258 11.56 -19.20 -14.91
C PRO A 258 11.49 -19.04 -16.43
N ASN A 259 12.51 -18.43 -17.02
CA ASN A 259 12.80 -18.48 -18.46
C ASN A 259 13.26 -19.92 -18.82
N THR A 260 12.38 -20.90 -18.67
CA THR A 260 12.57 -22.22 -19.26
C THR A 260 11.81 -22.25 -20.57
N PRO A 261 12.50 -22.49 -21.70
CA PRO A 261 11.82 -22.87 -22.92
C PRO A 261 11.01 -24.14 -22.61
N SER A 262 9.75 -24.14 -23.03
CA SER A 262 8.80 -25.22 -22.80
C SER A 262 9.40 -26.60 -23.15
N SER A 263 9.85 -27.35 -22.16
CA SER A 263 9.96 -28.79 -22.29
C SER A 263 8.56 -29.38 -22.11
N SER A 264 8.10 -30.05 -23.14
CA SER A 264 6.84 -30.78 -23.24
C SER A 264 6.76 -31.89 -22.19
N GLY A 265 6.15 -31.61 -21.05
CA GLY A 265 5.72 -32.57 -20.04
C GLY A 265 4.32 -32.21 -19.56
N PRO A 266 3.46 -33.21 -19.22
CA PRO A 266 2.11 -32.95 -18.76
C PRO A 266 2.11 -32.22 -17.40
N PRO A 267 1.17 -31.29 -17.15
CA PRO A 267 1.13 -30.51 -15.92
C PRO A 267 0.73 -31.38 -14.75
N THR A 268 1.65 -31.65 -13.85
CA THR A 268 1.34 -32.11 -12.51
C THR A 268 0.77 -30.93 -11.71
N GLY A 269 -0.43 -31.09 -11.17
CA GLY A 269 -1.34 -30.14 -10.54
C GLY A 269 -0.81 -29.12 -9.50
N GLN A 270 0.16 -28.31 -9.88
CA GLN A 270 0.53 -27.10 -9.15
C GLN A 270 0.02 -25.89 -9.92
N THR A 271 -0.85 -25.11 -9.30
CA THR A 271 -1.40 -23.85 -9.82
C THR A 271 -0.26 -22.84 -9.99
N SER A 272 0.46 -22.88 -11.13
CA SER A 272 1.45 -21.87 -11.46
C SER A 272 0.74 -20.62 -11.93
N MET A 273 1.06 -19.45 -11.35
CA MET A 273 0.61 -18.19 -11.91
C MET A 273 1.22 -17.97 -13.29
N ALA A 274 0.43 -17.46 -14.24
CA ALA A 274 0.89 -17.12 -15.57
C ALA A 274 2.04 -16.09 -15.50
N THR A 275 3.05 -16.26 -16.33
CA THR A 275 4.19 -15.34 -16.40
C THR A 275 3.79 -14.07 -17.15
N SER A 276 4.17 -12.90 -16.63
CA SER A 276 3.97 -11.62 -17.30
C SER A 276 4.64 -11.60 -18.68
N ARG A 277 3.89 -11.16 -19.70
CA ARG A 277 4.40 -10.98 -21.06
C ARG A 277 4.10 -9.59 -21.56
N THR A 278 5.09 -8.96 -22.17
CA THR A 278 4.87 -7.68 -22.86
C THR A 278 4.10 -7.93 -24.15
N GLN A 279 2.86 -7.50 -24.20
CA GLN A 279 1.99 -7.64 -25.37
C GLN A 279 1.14 -6.39 -25.57
N LYS A 280 0.58 -6.25 -26.77
CA LYS A 280 -0.32 -5.14 -27.07
C LYS A 280 -1.69 -5.43 -26.48
N ILE A 281 -2.17 -4.59 -25.57
CA ILE A 281 -3.48 -4.71 -24.95
C ILE A 281 -4.33 -3.46 -25.14
N ASN A 282 -5.64 -3.62 -25.06
CA ASN A 282 -6.59 -2.52 -25.02
C ASN A 282 -7.04 -2.35 -23.57
N LEU A 283 -6.49 -1.36 -22.88
CA LEU A 283 -6.77 -1.05 -21.48
C LEU A 283 -7.77 0.08 -21.37
N SER A 284 -8.83 -0.13 -20.57
CA SER A 284 -9.72 0.92 -20.08
C SER A 284 -9.64 0.98 -18.56
N LEU A 285 -9.26 2.13 -18.00
CA LEU A 285 -9.05 2.35 -16.57
C LEU A 285 -9.81 3.62 -16.14
N PRO A 286 -10.65 3.58 -15.10
CA PRO A 286 -11.33 4.78 -14.63
C PRO A 286 -10.33 5.78 -14.03
N ARG A 287 -10.61 7.10 -14.13
CA ARG A 287 -10.03 8.05 -13.21
C ARG A 287 -10.57 7.81 -11.82
N PHE A 288 -9.72 7.91 -10.82
CA PHE A 288 -10.16 7.80 -9.43
C PHE A 288 -9.27 8.61 -8.48
N SER A 289 -9.82 8.95 -7.34
CA SER A 289 -9.10 9.59 -6.23
C SER A 289 -9.48 8.89 -4.92
N LEU A 290 -8.47 8.50 -4.18
CA LEU A 290 -8.63 7.94 -2.83
C LEU A 290 -8.12 8.95 -1.81
N GLN A 291 -9.01 9.40 -0.95
CA GLN A 291 -8.67 10.19 0.22
C GLN A 291 -9.20 9.44 1.44
N LEU A 292 -8.32 8.63 2.03
CA LEU A 292 -8.68 7.65 3.04
C LEU A 292 -8.10 8.05 4.40
N HIS A 293 -8.96 7.99 5.42
CA HIS A 293 -8.58 8.05 6.83
C HIS A 293 -9.06 6.78 7.49
N LEU A 294 -8.14 5.90 7.88
CA LEU A 294 -8.44 4.59 8.42
C LEU A 294 -8.07 4.52 9.91
N ASP A 295 -8.98 4.04 10.73
CA ASP A 295 -8.65 3.52 12.07
C ASP A 295 -8.23 2.05 11.89
N LEU A 296 -6.94 1.80 12.11
CA LEU A 296 -6.37 0.46 11.94
C LEU A 296 -6.52 -0.43 13.17
N LYS A 297 -6.94 0.11 14.33
CA LYS A 297 -7.01 -0.66 15.58
C LYS A 297 -7.81 -1.96 15.45
N PRO A 298 -9.03 -1.97 14.86
CA PRO A 298 -9.79 -3.23 14.73
C PRO A 298 -9.05 -4.28 13.90
N ALA A 299 -8.43 -3.89 12.79
CA ALA A 299 -7.70 -4.78 11.93
C ALA A 299 -6.41 -5.32 12.61
N LEU A 300 -5.69 -4.45 13.32
CA LEU A 300 -4.48 -4.82 14.06
C LEU A 300 -4.79 -5.76 15.24
N VAL A 301 -5.91 -5.57 15.92
CA VAL A 301 -6.38 -6.52 16.96
C VAL A 301 -6.63 -7.89 16.35
N ASN A 302 -7.27 -7.96 15.17
CA ASN A 302 -7.51 -9.22 14.46
C ASN A 302 -6.21 -9.86 13.92
N LEU A 303 -5.16 -9.08 13.71
CA LEU A 303 -3.81 -9.58 13.38
C LEU A 303 -3.04 -10.10 14.61
N GLY A 304 -3.60 -10.04 15.82
CA GLY A 304 -2.97 -10.53 17.04
C GLY A 304 -2.37 -9.44 17.94
N LEU A 305 -2.45 -8.16 17.56
CA LEU A 305 -1.93 -7.04 18.37
C LEU A 305 -2.86 -6.63 19.53
N GLY A 306 -3.88 -7.44 19.86
CA GLY A 306 -4.81 -7.16 20.95
C GLY A 306 -4.17 -6.80 22.30
N PRO A 307 -3.12 -7.47 22.76
CA PRO A 307 -2.41 -7.13 24.00
C PRO A 307 -1.90 -5.68 24.04
N THR A 308 -1.35 -5.18 22.92
CA THR A 308 -0.74 -3.84 22.85
C THR A 308 -1.75 -2.68 23.02
N PHE A 309 -3.04 -2.97 22.90
CA PHE A 309 -4.13 -2.01 23.09
C PHE A 309 -4.71 -2.03 24.51
N LYS A 310 -4.08 -2.73 25.43
CA LYS A 310 -4.42 -2.77 26.86
C LYS A 310 -3.28 -2.14 27.67
N PRO A 311 -3.57 -1.50 28.82
CA PRO A 311 -2.51 -1.03 29.71
C PRO A 311 -1.59 -2.17 30.10
N SER A 312 -0.28 -2.02 29.90
CA SER A 312 0.71 -3.05 30.20
C SER A 312 2.06 -2.44 30.57
N ASP A 313 2.76 -3.07 31.51
CA ASP A 313 4.14 -2.76 31.87
C ASP A 313 5.16 -3.32 30.83
N ASP A 314 4.69 -4.06 29.82
CA ASP A 314 5.52 -4.54 28.72
C ASP A 314 6.05 -3.44 27.82
N PHE A 315 5.55 -2.24 27.98
CA PHE A 315 6.10 -1.02 27.37
C PHE A 315 7.09 -0.26 28.25
N ALA A 316 7.60 -0.87 29.33
CA ALA A 316 8.57 -0.23 30.22
C ALA A 316 9.82 0.33 29.52
N PRO A 317 10.32 -0.24 28.39
CA PRO A 317 11.40 0.40 27.65
C PRO A 317 10.99 1.72 26.94
N ILE A 318 9.69 1.99 26.78
CA ILE A 318 9.17 3.25 26.20
C ILE A 318 8.91 4.28 27.31
N SER A 319 8.27 3.87 28.40
CA SER A 319 7.87 4.79 29.48
C SER A 319 7.70 4.05 30.80
N THR A 320 7.95 4.76 31.89
CA THR A 320 7.66 4.25 33.25
C THR A 320 6.16 4.19 33.50
N GLY A 321 5.68 3.03 33.95
CA GLY A 321 4.26 2.77 34.22
C GLY A 321 3.48 2.19 33.04
N PRO A 322 2.26 1.70 33.30
CA PRO A 322 1.47 1.00 32.31
C PRO A 322 1.14 1.89 31.11
N LEU A 323 1.57 1.50 29.92
CA LEU A 323 1.33 2.18 28.66
C LEU A 323 0.44 1.29 27.76
N MET A 324 -0.31 1.91 26.85
CA MET A 324 -1.06 1.22 25.80
C MET A 324 -1.10 2.06 24.54
N ILE A 325 -1.16 1.40 23.39
CA ILE A 325 -1.57 2.03 22.13
C ILE A 325 -3.07 2.29 22.22
N SER A 326 -3.50 3.54 22.08
CA SER A 326 -4.92 3.86 22.08
C SER A 326 -5.50 3.88 20.68
N ARG A 327 -4.76 4.46 19.73
CA ARG A 327 -5.19 4.63 18.33
C ARG A 327 -4.03 4.40 17.38
N VAL A 328 -4.34 3.84 16.23
CA VAL A 328 -3.44 3.74 15.06
C VAL A 328 -4.22 4.21 13.86
N THR A 329 -3.84 5.33 13.27
CA THR A 329 -4.50 5.86 12.06
C THR A 329 -3.57 5.83 10.87
N HIS A 330 -4.15 5.66 9.69
CA HIS A 330 -3.45 5.71 8.42
C HIS A 330 -4.18 6.64 7.45
N ASP A 331 -3.44 7.65 6.97
CA ASP A 331 -3.92 8.67 6.07
C ASP A 331 -3.28 8.49 4.70
N LEU A 332 -4.08 8.17 3.69
CA LEU A 332 -3.63 7.87 2.35
C LEU A 332 -4.31 8.80 1.33
N PHE A 333 -3.49 9.47 0.53
CA PHE A 333 -3.96 10.18 -0.66
C PHE A 333 -3.31 9.62 -1.92
N LEU A 334 -4.17 9.20 -2.87
CA LEU A 334 -3.79 8.70 -4.18
C LEU A 334 -4.78 9.19 -5.21
N GLU A 335 -4.31 9.80 -6.30
CA GLU A 335 -5.15 10.22 -7.42
C GLU A 335 -4.56 9.68 -8.73
N VAL A 336 -5.40 9.03 -9.54
CA VAL A 336 -5.01 8.44 -10.83
C VAL A 336 -5.78 9.10 -11.96
N ASN A 337 -5.02 9.68 -12.90
CA ASN A 337 -5.54 10.33 -14.09
C ASN A 337 -4.66 10.04 -15.32
N GLU A 338 -4.91 10.68 -16.46
CA GLU A 338 -4.20 10.41 -17.71
C GLU A 338 -2.70 10.69 -17.65
N GLY A 339 -2.27 11.68 -16.86
CA GLY A 339 -0.87 12.07 -16.74
C GLY A 339 -0.05 11.19 -15.83
N GLY A 340 -0.72 10.48 -14.93
CA GLY A 340 -0.07 9.71 -13.87
C GLY A 340 -0.92 9.61 -12.63
N THR A 341 -0.25 9.35 -11.54
CA THR A 341 -0.79 9.59 -10.21
C THR A 341 -0.50 11.06 -9.89
N GLU A 342 -1.56 11.86 -9.83
CA GLU A 342 -1.57 13.33 -9.70
C GLU A 342 -0.69 14.12 -10.71
N MET A 343 -1.12 14.32 -11.96
CA MET A 343 -0.86 15.54 -12.81
C MET A 343 -1.39 15.46 -14.25
N ALA A 344 -1.53 16.63 -14.90
CA ALA A 344 -1.98 16.79 -16.28
C ALA A 344 -0.80 17.11 -17.23
N ALA A 345 -0.58 16.29 -18.26
CA ALA A 345 0.25 16.63 -19.41
C ALA A 345 -0.26 15.96 -20.69
N VAL A 346 -0.04 16.59 -21.83
CA VAL A 346 -0.55 16.17 -23.16
C VAL A 346 0.60 15.62 -23.97
N THR A 347 0.42 14.44 -24.57
CA THR A 347 1.27 13.93 -25.66
C THR A 347 0.40 13.22 -26.68
N VAL A 348 0.59 13.55 -27.97
CA VAL A 348 -0.15 12.99 -29.11
C VAL A 348 0.66 11.83 -29.72
N VAL A 349 0.06 10.65 -29.85
CA VAL A 349 0.66 9.52 -30.56
C VAL A 349 -0.24 9.05 -31.70
N ALA A 350 0.37 8.87 -32.88
CA ALA A 350 -0.30 8.51 -34.13
C ALA A 350 -0.72 7.02 -34.17
N MET A 351 -1.83 6.74 -34.86
CA MET A 351 -2.43 5.40 -35.00
C MET A 351 -1.77 4.60 -36.15
N SER A 352 -1.52 3.31 -35.90
CA SER A 352 -1.37 2.32 -36.98
C SER A 352 -2.48 1.27 -36.90
N ARG A 353 -3.06 0.93 -38.07
CA ARG A 353 -4.07 -0.11 -38.21
C ARG A 353 -3.40 -1.48 -38.36
N SER A 354 -3.63 -2.40 -37.43
CA SER A 354 -3.49 -3.83 -37.66
C SER A 354 -4.64 -4.55 -36.96
N VAL A 355 -5.31 -5.43 -37.69
CA VAL A 355 -6.40 -6.28 -37.16
C VAL A 355 -5.74 -7.46 -36.43
N GLN A 356 -5.19 -7.21 -35.25
CA GLN A 356 -4.85 -8.24 -34.29
C GLN A 356 -5.84 -8.09 -33.13
N LEU A 357 -6.55 -9.16 -32.78
CA LEU A 357 -7.41 -9.18 -31.61
C LEU A 357 -6.52 -9.08 -30.35
N ASN A 358 -6.24 -7.86 -29.92
CA ASN A 358 -5.49 -7.63 -28.70
C ASN A 358 -6.37 -8.00 -27.49
N PRO A 359 -5.81 -8.55 -26.42
CA PRO A 359 -6.54 -8.72 -25.16
C PRO A 359 -7.17 -7.40 -24.72
N VAL A 360 -8.38 -7.49 -24.17
CA VAL A 360 -9.12 -6.34 -23.65
C VAL A 360 -9.19 -6.45 -22.13
N MET A 361 -8.72 -5.42 -21.43
CA MET A 361 -8.89 -5.27 -20.01
C MET A 361 -9.70 -4.00 -19.73
N ARG A 362 -10.96 -4.19 -19.35
CA ARG A 362 -11.89 -3.11 -19.00
C ARG A 362 -12.13 -3.12 -17.51
N VAL A 363 -11.60 -2.09 -16.84
CA VAL A 363 -11.66 -1.93 -15.39
C VAL A 363 -12.91 -1.11 -15.04
N ASP A 364 -14.07 -1.74 -15.06
CA ASP A 364 -15.38 -1.12 -14.82
C ASP A 364 -16.07 -1.66 -13.55
N ARG A 365 -15.33 -2.34 -12.71
CA ARG A 365 -15.75 -2.91 -11.42
C ARG A 365 -14.59 -2.92 -10.43
N PRO A 366 -14.80 -3.29 -9.16
CA PRO A 366 -13.77 -3.21 -8.14
C PRO A 366 -12.49 -3.95 -8.51
N PHE A 367 -11.37 -3.29 -8.30
CA PHE A 367 -10.04 -3.77 -8.67
C PHE A 367 -9.02 -3.47 -7.57
N LEU A 368 -7.94 -4.22 -7.57
CA LEU A 368 -6.78 -3.97 -6.73
C LEU A 368 -5.79 -3.08 -7.50
N PHE A 369 -5.37 -2.01 -6.88
CA PHE A 369 -4.37 -1.09 -7.39
C PHE A 369 -3.15 -1.11 -6.47
N LEU A 370 -1.98 -1.44 -7.03
CA LEU A 370 -0.73 -1.50 -6.29
C LEU A 370 0.23 -0.45 -6.86
N VAL A 371 1.00 0.20 -5.99
CA VAL A 371 2.23 0.90 -6.35
C VAL A 371 3.38 0.06 -5.80
N PHE A 372 4.31 -0.35 -6.65
CA PHE A 372 5.37 -1.28 -6.28
C PHE A 372 6.69 -0.98 -6.98
N ASP A 373 7.78 -1.44 -6.40
CA ASP A 373 9.10 -1.42 -7.02
C ASP A 373 9.33 -2.66 -7.88
N ALA A 374 9.52 -2.48 -9.18
CA ALA A 374 9.71 -3.57 -10.13
C ALA A 374 11.04 -4.32 -9.98
N VAL A 375 12.00 -3.76 -9.24
CA VAL A 375 13.30 -4.39 -8.99
C VAL A 375 13.20 -5.42 -7.86
N THR A 376 12.50 -5.07 -6.79
CA THR A 376 12.45 -5.89 -5.57
C THR A 376 11.12 -6.61 -5.38
N GLY A 377 10.05 -6.16 -6.05
CA GLY A 377 8.68 -6.63 -5.80
C GLY A 377 8.05 -6.06 -4.53
N LEU A 378 8.71 -5.09 -3.86
CA LEU A 378 8.17 -4.43 -2.68
C LEU A 378 6.93 -3.62 -3.05
N VAL A 379 5.82 -3.88 -2.38
CA VAL A 379 4.60 -3.09 -2.52
C VAL A 379 4.67 -1.91 -1.55
N LEU A 380 4.58 -0.69 -2.10
CA LEU A 380 4.53 0.55 -1.35
C LEU A 380 3.11 0.88 -0.89
N CYS A 381 2.16 0.76 -1.81
CA CYS A 381 0.76 1.06 -1.58
C CYS A 381 -0.10 -0.02 -2.23
N GLU A 382 -1.03 -0.53 -1.48
CA GLU A 382 -2.09 -1.42 -1.95
C GLU A 382 -3.46 -0.84 -1.63
N ALA A 383 -4.35 -0.82 -2.62
CA ALA A 383 -5.70 -0.32 -2.47
C ALA A 383 -6.72 -1.17 -3.24
N VAL A 384 -7.85 -1.44 -2.60
CA VAL A 384 -9.05 -1.96 -3.27
C VAL A 384 -9.93 -0.77 -3.63
N VAL A 385 -10.05 -0.50 -4.92
CA VAL A 385 -10.84 0.60 -5.47
C VAL A 385 -12.25 0.08 -5.75
N ASN A 386 -13.18 0.41 -4.87
CA ASN A 386 -14.61 0.06 -4.96
C ASN A 386 -15.48 1.30 -5.24
N THR A 387 -14.99 2.47 -4.84
CA THR A 387 -15.58 3.78 -5.13
C THR A 387 -14.51 4.71 -5.68
N LEU A 388 -14.88 5.59 -6.62
CA LEU A 388 -13.86 6.30 -7.41
C LEU A 388 -13.44 7.66 -6.82
N GLY A 389 -14.13 8.12 -5.75
CA GLY A 389 -13.93 9.47 -5.24
C GLY A 389 -14.38 10.56 -6.24
N ARG A 390 -14.16 11.82 -5.90
CA ARG A 390 -14.27 12.92 -6.88
C ARG A 390 -12.85 13.30 -7.30
N PRO A 391 -12.53 13.18 -8.59
CA PRO A 391 -11.24 13.66 -9.13
C PRO A 391 -11.15 15.19 -9.06
#